data_b34c542b92b21bf7224832c4bfef34ce
#
_entry.id   b34c542b92b21bf7224832c4bfef34ce
#
_cell.length_a   1.000
_cell.length_b   1.000
_cell.length_c   1.000
_cell.angle_alpha   90.00
_cell.angle_beta   90.00
_cell.angle_gamma   90.00
#
_symmetry.space_group_name_H-M   'P 1'
#
loop_
_entity.id
_entity.type
_entity.pdbx_description
1 polymer ?
#
loop_
_entity_poly.entity_id
_entity_poly.type
_entity_poly.pdbx_seq_one_letter_code
_entity_poly.pdbx_strand_id
1 'polypeptide(L)'
;MTATRAPIEGIDLDHVAVAVEQWADAWPRFVELLGGRWMSGGKGPGFAPCQLGYANDMRVEILEPYLVERNDFLRRFLDRSGAGPHHTTFKLKDLAAGLAAAEAAGYRPINVDMSDPLWKEAFLHPKESCGVVIQLAQPVDGYWETPAPEGFPASGAPMASLVRIVHGVADLDAGLALFAGLLGGRETERGADESARWVELAWPGPGRVRLASPASPSSPLAAWLGDRPGRVHHIAFAGVDGSGLDGGVELADGSYELTPDAATGTRVLLRHS
;
A
#
# COMPACT_ATOMS: atom_id res chain seq x y z
N MET A 1 -17.62 18.48 21.43
CA MET A 1 -16.22 18.06 21.66
C MET A 1 -16.21 16.54 21.49
N THR A 2 -15.82 16.06 20.33
CA THR A 2 -15.59 14.62 20.09
C THR A 2 -14.35 14.20 20.87
N ALA A 3 -14.52 13.27 21.81
CA ALA A 3 -13.39 12.69 22.54
C ALA A 3 -12.36 12.17 21.52
N THR A 4 -11.15 12.67 21.58
CA THR A 4 -10.04 12.14 20.80
C THR A 4 -9.81 10.70 21.26
N ARG A 5 -10.23 9.75 20.44
CA ARG A 5 -10.06 8.31 20.74
C ARG A 5 -8.59 7.95 20.56
N ALA A 6 -8.09 7.08 21.42
CA ALA A 6 -6.72 6.62 21.33
C ALA A 6 -6.50 5.77 20.05
N PRO A 7 -5.40 5.95 19.35
CA PRO A 7 -5.05 5.10 18.22
C PRO A 7 -4.79 3.66 18.66
N ILE A 8 -4.76 2.74 17.69
CA ILE A 8 -4.37 1.34 17.93
C ILE A 8 -2.94 1.31 18.44
N GLU A 9 -2.72 0.69 19.58
CA GLU A 9 -1.39 0.63 20.21
C GLU A 9 -0.46 -0.34 19.50
N GLY A 10 0.80 0.05 19.32
CA GLY A 10 1.84 -0.79 18.74
C GLY A 10 1.62 -1.15 17.27
N ILE A 11 0.83 -0.35 16.57
CA ILE A 11 0.59 -0.49 15.12
C ILE A 11 1.75 0.07 14.31
N ASP A 12 2.08 -0.58 13.21
CA ASP A 12 3.10 -0.13 12.25
C ASP A 12 2.69 -0.41 10.80
N LEU A 13 3.13 0.44 9.89
CA LEU A 13 2.92 0.25 8.45
C LEU A 13 3.87 -0.84 7.92
N ASP A 14 3.33 -1.90 7.33
CA ASP A 14 4.12 -3.03 6.86
C ASP A 14 4.34 -3.03 5.35
N HIS A 15 3.28 -2.98 4.57
CA HIS A 15 3.40 -3.06 3.11
C HIS A 15 2.23 -2.40 2.38
N VAL A 16 2.41 -2.22 1.09
CA VAL A 16 1.36 -1.95 0.12
C VAL A 16 1.23 -3.13 -0.82
N ALA A 17 0.01 -3.54 -1.11
CA ALA A 17 -0.26 -4.63 -2.04
C ALA A 17 -0.69 -4.11 -3.41
N VAL A 18 -0.21 -4.78 -4.45
CA VAL A 18 -0.52 -4.53 -5.86
C VAL A 18 -1.11 -5.80 -6.47
N ALA A 19 -2.33 -5.70 -6.99
CA ALA A 19 -2.99 -6.78 -7.71
C ALA A 19 -2.55 -6.79 -9.17
N VAL A 20 -2.22 -7.98 -9.68
CA VAL A 20 -1.80 -8.23 -11.07
C VAL A 20 -2.47 -9.50 -11.59
N GLU A 21 -2.46 -9.72 -12.91
CA GLU A 21 -2.99 -10.98 -13.47
C GLU A 21 -2.09 -12.17 -13.11
N GLN A 22 -0.77 -11.97 -13.17
CA GLN A 22 0.25 -12.98 -12.80
C GLN A 22 1.41 -12.30 -12.09
N TRP A 23 2.05 -12.97 -11.15
CA TRP A 23 3.25 -12.43 -10.48
C TRP A 23 4.32 -11.95 -11.47
N ALA A 24 4.50 -12.70 -12.56
CA ALA A 24 5.49 -12.38 -13.59
C ALA A 24 5.28 -11.00 -14.23
N ASP A 25 4.06 -10.48 -14.25
CA ASP A 25 3.76 -9.15 -14.79
C ASP A 25 4.42 -8.03 -13.96
N ALA A 26 4.68 -8.30 -12.68
CA ALA A 26 5.30 -7.34 -11.76
C ALA A 26 6.83 -7.41 -11.73
N TRP A 27 7.45 -8.49 -12.23
CA TRP A 27 8.90 -8.69 -12.13
C TRP A 27 9.73 -7.60 -12.76
N PRO A 28 9.46 -7.11 -13.99
CA PRO A 28 10.29 -6.09 -14.63
C PRO A 28 10.39 -4.82 -13.77
N ARG A 29 9.29 -4.40 -13.17
CA ARG A 29 9.24 -3.17 -12.37
C ARG A 29 9.72 -3.37 -10.94
N PHE A 30 9.13 -4.34 -10.23
CA PHE A 30 9.34 -4.47 -8.79
C PHE A 30 10.58 -5.30 -8.40
N VAL A 31 11.05 -6.20 -9.28
CA VAL A 31 12.23 -7.01 -9.02
C VAL A 31 13.43 -6.53 -9.84
N GLU A 32 13.34 -6.49 -11.16
CA GLU A 32 14.49 -6.23 -12.02
C GLU A 32 14.94 -4.76 -11.93
N LEU A 33 14.02 -3.81 -11.95
CA LEU A 33 14.33 -2.38 -11.85
C LEU A 33 14.56 -1.94 -10.39
N LEU A 34 13.63 -2.25 -9.48
CA LEU A 34 13.65 -1.76 -8.09
C LEU A 34 14.45 -2.67 -7.15
N GLY A 35 14.97 -3.79 -7.62
CA GLY A 35 15.79 -4.70 -6.84
C GLY A 35 15.05 -5.44 -5.72
N GLY A 36 13.72 -5.54 -5.79
CA GLY A 36 12.91 -6.27 -4.81
C GLY A 36 13.37 -7.71 -4.63
N ARG A 37 13.48 -8.17 -3.40
CA ARG A 37 13.91 -9.52 -3.03
C ARG A 37 12.74 -10.34 -2.52
N TRP A 38 12.68 -11.60 -2.94
CA TRP A 38 11.68 -12.52 -2.40
C TRP A 38 11.84 -12.65 -0.89
N MET A 39 10.74 -12.52 -0.17
CA MET A 39 10.66 -12.77 1.28
C MET A 39 9.80 -13.98 1.58
N SER A 40 8.58 -13.96 1.09
CA SER A 40 7.61 -15.02 1.33
C SER A 40 6.55 -15.03 0.25
N GLY A 41 5.83 -16.12 0.15
CA GLY A 41 4.69 -16.26 -0.73
C GLY A 41 4.02 -17.60 -0.54
N GLY A 42 2.84 -17.71 -1.10
CA GLY A 42 2.04 -18.92 -0.98
C GLY A 42 0.89 -18.93 -1.98
N LYS A 43 0.04 -19.92 -1.87
CA LYS A 43 -1.15 -20.08 -2.71
C LYS A 43 -2.32 -20.43 -1.81
N GLY A 44 -3.37 -19.63 -1.86
CA GLY A 44 -4.57 -19.81 -1.05
C GLY A 44 -5.86 -19.60 -1.84
N PRO A 45 -7.01 -19.84 -1.22
CA PRO A 45 -8.29 -19.59 -1.86
C PRO A 45 -8.47 -18.12 -2.22
N GLY A 46 -8.58 -17.84 -3.53
CA GLY A 46 -8.82 -16.51 -4.08
C GLY A 46 -7.57 -15.78 -4.54
N PHE A 47 -6.40 -16.03 -3.95
CA PHE A 47 -5.18 -15.32 -4.30
C PHE A 47 -3.90 -16.07 -3.93
N ALA A 48 -2.83 -15.68 -4.57
CA ALA A 48 -1.47 -16.06 -4.22
C ALA A 48 -0.68 -14.78 -3.90
N PRO A 49 -0.28 -14.56 -2.65
CA PRO A 49 0.59 -13.45 -2.26
C PRO A 49 2.05 -13.75 -2.58
N CYS A 50 2.78 -12.71 -2.97
CA CYS A 50 4.23 -12.69 -3.11
C CYS A 50 4.76 -11.43 -2.43
N GLN A 51 5.51 -11.55 -1.35
CA GLN A 51 6.11 -10.41 -0.66
C GLN A 51 7.53 -10.16 -1.13
N LEU A 52 7.79 -8.93 -1.56
CA LEU A 52 9.09 -8.42 -1.98
C LEU A 52 9.59 -7.42 -0.94
N GLY A 53 10.80 -7.66 -0.41
CA GLY A 53 11.49 -6.77 0.53
C GLY A 53 12.39 -5.78 -0.19
N TYR A 54 12.57 -4.60 0.43
CA TYR A 54 13.41 -3.49 -0.05
C TYR A 54 14.43 -3.09 0.99
N ALA A 55 15.38 -2.21 0.62
CA ALA A 55 16.56 -1.89 1.42
C ALA A 55 16.27 -1.30 2.80
N ASN A 56 15.10 -0.73 2.99
CA ASN A 56 14.67 -0.12 4.26
C ASN A 56 13.63 -0.98 5.02
N ASP A 57 13.59 -2.28 4.78
CA ASP A 57 12.65 -3.24 5.40
C ASP A 57 11.16 -3.02 5.07
N MET A 58 10.86 -2.04 4.20
CA MET A 58 9.52 -1.94 3.64
C MET A 58 9.28 -3.02 2.59
N ARG A 59 7.99 -3.31 2.34
CA ARG A 59 7.58 -4.38 1.42
C ARG A 59 6.55 -3.91 0.41
N VAL A 60 6.56 -4.57 -0.74
CA VAL A 60 5.44 -4.61 -1.68
C VAL A 60 4.94 -6.03 -1.75
N GLU A 61 3.64 -6.23 -1.61
CA GLU A 61 3.01 -7.51 -1.83
C GLU A 61 2.39 -7.55 -3.22
N ILE A 62 2.74 -8.53 -4.02
CA ILE A 62 2.13 -8.77 -5.33
C ILE A 62 1.09 -9.87 -5.19
N LEU A 63 -0.13 -9.60 -5.64
CA LEU A 63 -1.27 -10.51 -5.55
C LEU A 63 -1.68 -10.98 -6.94
N GLU A 64 -1.70 -12.29 -7.17
CA GLU A 64 -2.33 -12.88 -8.35
C GLU A 64 -3.55 -13.72 -7.99
N PRO A 65 -4.59 -13.80 -8.82
CA PRO A 65 -5.75 -14.65 -8.59
C PRO A 65 -5.36 -16.13 -8.57
N TYR A 66 -5.84 -16.87 -7.55
CA TYR A 66 -5.61 -18.30 -7.44
C TYR A 66 -6.84 -19.00 -6.80
N LEU A 67 -7.23 -20.18 -7.29
CA LEU A 67 -8.44 -20.89 -6.83
C LEU A 67 -9.68 -19.98 -6.75
N VAL A 68 -9.91 -19.23 -7.82
CA VAL A 68 -10.96 -18.19 -7.94
C VAL A 68 -12.36 -18.76 -7.68
N GLU A 69 -12.56 -20.03 -8.00
CA GLU A 69 -13.82 -20.75 -7.75
C GLU A 69 -14.14 -20.91 -6.24
N ARG A 70 -13.14 -20.77 -5.37
CA ARG A 70 -13.32 -20.81 -3.92
C ARG A 70 -13.50 -19.44 -3.31
N ASN A 71 -12.86 -18.41 -3.88
CA ASN A 71 -12.99 -17.02 -3.48
C ASN A 71 -12.58 -16.12 -4.64
N ASP A 72 -13.47 -15.29 -5.12
CA ASP A 72 -13.29 -14.48 -6.33
C ASP A 72 -13.00 -13.00 -6.07
N PHE A 73 -12.70 -12.59 -4.83
CA PHE A 73 -12.58 -11.17 -4.46
C PHE A 73 -11.51 -10.43 -5.28
N LEU A 74 -10.34 -11.06 -5.50
CA LEU A 74 -9.25 -10.46 -6.26
C LEU A 74 -9.58 -10.43 -7.76
N ARG A 75 -10.21 -11.49 -8.29
CA ARG A 75 -10.69 -11.51 -9.66
C ARG A 75 -11.69 -10.38 -9.91
N ARG A 76 -12.68 -10.22 -9.05
CA ARG A 76 -13.64 -9.10 -9.14
C ARG A 76 -12.96 -7.72 -9.04
N PHE A 77 -11.89 -7.59 -8.26
CA PHE A 77 -11.12 -6.35 -8.22
C PHE A 77 -10.48 -6.07 -9.57
N LEU A 78 -9.76 -7.05 -10.13
CA LEU A 78 -9.08 -6.92 -11.43
C LEU A 78 -10.06 -6.66 -12.57
N ASP A 79 -11.19 -7.37 -12.62
CA ASP A 79 -12.23 -7.16 -13.63
C ASP A 79 -12.83 -5.76 -13.61
N ARG A 80 -12.96 -5.17 -12.42
CA ARG A 80 -13.55 -3.83 -12.26
C ARG A 80 -12.54 -2.71 -12.40
N SER A 81 -11.32 -2.91 -11.95
CA SER A 81 -10.34 -1.83 -11.72
C SER A 81 -9.07 -1.98 -12.55
N GLY A 82 -8.84 -3.16 -13.14
CA GLY A 82 -7.56 -3.53 -13.74
C GLY A 82 -6.50 -3.83 -12.67
N ALA A 83 -5.27 -4.09 -13.11
CA ALA A 83 -4.13 -4.19 -12.22
C ALA A 83 -3.91 -2.86 -11.46
N GLY A 84 -3.38 -2.94 -10.24
CA GLY A 84 -3.09 -1.73 -9.46
C GLY A 84 -3.04 -1.96 -7.96
N PRO A 85 -2.77 -0.87 -7.20
CA PRO A 85 -2.76 -0.92 -5.74
C PRO A 85 -4.10 -1.41 -5.17
N HIS A 86 -4.05 -2.43 -4.32
CA HIS A 86 -5.22 -3.11 -3.77
C HIS A 86 -5.48 -2.74 -2.31
N HIS A 87 -4.46 -2.90 -1.45
CA HIS A 87 -4.60 -2.61 -0.03
C HIS A 87 -3.30 -2.10 0.59
N THR A 88 -3.42 -1.56 1.80
CA THR A 88 -2.29 -1.19 2.65
C THR A 88 -2.41 -1.95 3.96
N THR A 89 -1.34 -2.61 4.38
CA THR A 89 -1.31 -3.47 5.56
C THR A 89 -0.60 -2.80 6.72
N PHE A 90 -1.26 -2.87 7.86
CA PHE A 90 -0.72 -2.44 9.15
C PHE A 90 -0.60 -3.64 10.08
N LYS A 91 0.59 -3.85 10.64
CA LYS A 91 0.85 -4.85 11.66
C LYS A 91 0.61 -4.29 13.04
N LEU A 92 0.04 -5.11 13.90
CA LEU A 92 -0.21 -4.80 15.31
C LEU A 92 0.05 -6.03 16.18
N LYS A 93 0.26 -5.79 17.49
CA LYS A 93 0.60 -6.86 18.44
C LYS A 93 -0.62 -7.63 18.95
N ASP A 94 -1.79 -6.98 18.96
CA ASP A 94 -3.04 -7.54 19.46
C ASP A 94 -4.19 -7.13 18.53
N LEU A 95 -4.58 -8.06 17.64
CA LEU A 95 -5.67 -7.80 16.70
C LEU A 95 -7.02 -7.62 17.41
N ALA A 96 -7.27 -8.33 18.50
CA ALA A 96 -8.55 -8.20 19.21
C ALA A 96 -8.69 -6.78 19.80
N ALA A 97 -7.63 -6.25 20.40
CA ALA A 97 -7.60 -4.86 20.87
C ALA A 97 -7.73 -3.86 19.71
N GLY A 98 -7.07 -4.15 18.58
CA GLY A 98 -7.17 -3.34 17.36
C GLY A 98 -8.59 -3.27 16.79
N LEU A 99 -9.29 -4.41 16.76
CA LEU A 99 -10.70 -4.48 16.33
C LEU A 99 -11.61 -3.66 17.25
N ALA A 100 -11.45 -3.80 18.56
CA ALA A 100 -12.22 -3.02 19.53
C ALA A 100 -11.98 -1.51 19.37
N ALA A 101 -10.74 -1.09 19.11
CA ALA A 101 -10.40 0.31 18.83
C ALA A 101 -11.04 0.81 17.53
N ALA A 102 -11.02 0.00 16.47
CA ALA A 102 -11.65 0.32 15.19
C ALA A 102 -13.19 0.48 15.35
N GLU A 103 -13.85 -0.46 16.01
CA GLU A 103 -15.28 -0.40 16.29
C GLU A 103 -15.64 0.83 17.15
N ALA A 104 -14.86 1.09 18.20
CA ALA A 104 -15.02 2.28 19.03
C ALA A 104 -14.84 3.58 18.23
N ALA A 105 -14.01 3.59 17.20
CA ALA A 105 -13.83 4.72 16.28
C ALA A 105 -14.93 4.81 15.21
N GLY A 106 -15.86 3.85 15.15
CA GLY A 106 -16.99 3.83 14.23
C GLY A 106 -16.74 3.10 12.91
N TYR A 107 -15.60 2.41 12.78
CA TYR A 107 -15.31 1.53 11.65
C TYR A 107 -15.90 0.15 11.89
N ARG A 108 -16.15 -0.58 10.82
CA ARG A 108 -16.68 -1.96 10.88
C ARG A 108 -15.71 -2.92 10.24
N PRO A 109 -14.84 -3.58 11.05
CA PRO A 109 -13.96 -4.61 10.52
C PRO A 109 -14.75 -5.74 9.83
N ILE A 110 -14.22 -6.20 8.71
CA ILE A 110 -14.80 -7.29 7.90
C ILE A 110 -13.77 -8.39 7.70
N ASN A 111 -14.24 -9.59 7.31
CA ASN A 111 -13.40 -10.76 7.04
C ASN A 111 -12.40 -11.03 8.18
N VAL A 112 -12.89 -10.96 9.42
CA VAL A 112 -12.07 -11.18 10.61
C VAL A 112 -11.72 -12.67 10.70
N ASP A 113 -10.44 -12.98 10.62
CA ASP A 113 -9.90 -14.32 10.84
C ASP A 113 -8.95 -14.34 12.04
N MET A 114 -9.37 -15.01 13.10
CA MET A 114 -8.61 -15.23 14.34
C MET A 114 -8.17 -16.69 14.47
N SER A 115 -8.47 -17.53 13.48
CA SER A 115 -8.31 -18.98 13.56
C SER A 115 -6.87 -19.45 13.29
N ASP A 116 -6.13 -18.74 12.44
CA ASP A 116 -4.73 -19.06 12.19
C ASP A 116 -3.84 -18.56 13.35
N PRO A 117 -3.18 -19.46 14.08
CA PRO A 117 -2.29 -19.05 15.18
C PRO A 117 -1.06 -18.27 14.71
N LEU A 118 -0.68 -18.36 13.42
CA LEU A 118 0.50 -17.75 12.86
C LEU A 118 0.20 -16.40 12.20
N TRP A 119 -1.05 -16.20 11.73
CA TRP A 119 -1.48 -15.01 11.04
C TRP A 119 -2.95 -14.74 11.30
N LYS A 120 -3.24 -13.72 12.09
CA LYS A 120 -4.61 -13.23 12.28
C LYS A 120 -4.80 -11.96 11.50
N GLU A 121 -5.97 -11.77 10.90
CA GLU A 121 -6.22 -10.60 10.08
C GLU A 121 -7.67 -10.12 10.12
N ALA A 122 -7.84 -8.88 9.76
CA ALA A 122 -9.14 -8.27 9.50
C ALA A 122 -8.96 -7.11 8.53
N PHE A 123 -10.05 -6.65 7.93
CA PHE A 123 -10.00 -5.61 6.93
C PHE A 123 -10.98 -4.48 7.24
N LEU A 124 -10.63 -3.25 6.85
CA LEU A 124 -11.57 -2.14 6.74
C LEU A 124 -11.96 -2.00 5.27
N HIS A 125 -13.28 -1.89 5.04
CA HIS A 125 -13.82 -1.82 3.68
C HIS A 125 -13.51 -0.45 3.04
N PRO A 126 -13.16 -0.36 1.74
CA PRO A 126 -12.77 0.89 1.06
C PRO A 126 -13.79 2.04 1.20
N LYS A 127 -15.07 1.74 1.37
CA LYS A 127 -16.11 2.76 1.60
C LYS A 127 -15.94 3.50 2.93
N GLU A 128 -15.31 2.87 3.91
CA GLU A 128 -15.08 3.42 5.24
C GLU A 128 -13.62 3.88 5.44
N SER A 129 -12.70 3.42 4.57
CA SER A 129 -11.26 3.64 4.70
C SER A 129 -10.66 4.45 3.54
N CYS A 130 -11.33 5.52 3.16
CA CYS A 130 -10.85 6.47 2.15
C CYS A 130 -10.46 5.80 0.81
N GLY A 131 -11.27 4.83 0.36
CA GLY A 131 -11.15 4.23 -0.97
C GLY A 131 -10.07 3.18 -1.15
N VAL A 132 -9.35 2.78 -0.10
CA VAL A 132 -8.39 1.69 -0.10
C VAL A 132 -8.77 0.64 0.94
N VAL A 133 -8.56 -0.63 0.67
CA VAL A 133 -8.68 -1.66 1.70
C VAL A 133 -7.55 -1.46 2.71
N ILE A 134 -7.86 -1.41 4.00
CA ILE A 134 -6.86 -1.47 5.07
C ILE A 134 -6.89 -2.87 5.66
N GLN A 135 -5.76 -3.54 5.65
CA GLN A 135 -5.58 -4.81 6.34
C GLN A 135 -4.93 -4.54 7.70
N LEU A 136 -5.54 -5.07 8.75
CA LEU A 136 -4.99 -5.13 10.09
C LEU A 136 -4.51 -6.56 10.31
N ALA A 137 -3.22 -6.74 10.60
CA ALA A 137 -2.62 -8.07 10.68
C ALA A 137 -1.81 -8.25 11.96
N GLN A 138 -1.98 -9.42 12.60
CA GLN A 138 -1.16 -9.86 13.73
C GLN A 138 -0.38 -11.10 13.34
N PRO A 139 0.86 -10.93 12.84
CA PRO A 139 1.75 -12.05 12.56
C PRO A 139 2.39 -12.60 13.82
N VAL A 140 2.91 -13.81 13.72
CA VAL A 140 3.90 -14.36 14.66
C VAL A 140 5.30 -14.13 14.08
N ASP A 141 6.25 -13.76 14.92
CA ASP A 141 7.63 -13.51 14.51
C ASP A 141 8.24 -14.73 13.82
N GLY A 142 8.96 -14.51 12.73
CA GLY A 142 9.65 -15.56 11.96
C GLY A 142 8.78 -16.37 10.99
N TYR A 143 7.50 -16.06 10.87
CA TYR A 143 6.56 -16.77 9.98
C TYR A 143 6.83 -16.60 8.47
N TRP A 144 7.62 -15.60 8.07
CA TRP A 144 7.57 -15.02 6.73
C TRP A 144 8.56 -15.54 5.70
N GLU A 145 9.54 -16.33 6.08
CA GLU A 145 10.53 -16.80 5.14
C GLU A 145 10.07 -18.10 4.45
N THR A 146 9.76 -17.99 3.17
CA THR A 146 9.50 -19.16 2.31
C THR A 146 10.50 -19.17 1.16
N PRO A 147 10.88 -20.35 0.63
CA PRO A 147 11.71 -20.41 -0.57
C PRO A 147 11.06 -19.69 -1.76
N ALA A 148 11.87 -18.98 -2.53
CA ALA A 148 11.39 -18.40 -3.79
C ALA A 148 10.91 -19.52 -4.74
N PRO A 149 9.84 -19.27 -5.53
CA PRO A 149 9.36 -20.23 -6.49
C PRO A 149 10.39 -20.41 -7.64
N GLU A 150 10.31 -21.55 -8.30
CA GLU A 150 11.04 -21.77 -9.54
C GLU A 150 10.70 -20.66 -10.56
N GLY A 151 11.74 -20.12 -11.21
CA GLY A 151 11.59 -19.03 -12.19
C GLY A 151 11.48 -17.62 -11.58
N PHE A 152 11.59 -17.46 -10.25
CA PHE A 152 11.71 -16.12 -9.67
C PHE A 152 13.01 -15.45 -10.19
N PRO A 153 12.95 -14.21 -10.74
CA PRO A 153 14.10 -13.61 -11.38
C PRO A 153 15.19 -13.25 -10.37
N ALA A 154 16.44 -13.52 -10.74
CA ALA A 154 17.58 -13.01 -10.01
C ALA A 154 17.77 -11.52 -10.38
N SER A 155 17.48 -10.61 -9.47
CA SER A 155 17.79 -9.20 -9.69
C SER A 155 19.27 -8.93 -9.50
N GLY A 156 19.90 -8.32 -10.52
CA GLY A 156 21.25 -7.72 -10.43
C GLY A 156 21.21 -6.27 -9.92
N ALA A 157 20.03 -5.65 -9.85
CA ALA A 157 19.89 -4.28 -9.41
C ALA A 157 20.13 -4.14 -7.88
N PRO A 158 20.70 -3.01 -7.43
CA PRO A 158 20.68 -2.65 -6.02
C PRO A 158 19.23 -2.55 -5.52
N MET A 159 19.00 -2.96 -4.28
CA MET A 159 17.66 -2.79 -3.68
C MET A 159 17.35 -1.31 -3.48
N ALA A 160 16.24 -0.85 -4.03
CA ALA A 160 15.66 0.45 -3.73
C ALA A 160 15.13 0.50 -2.28
N SER A 161 14.90 1.70 -1.78
CA SER A 161 14.14 1.94 -0.55
C SER A 161 12.74 2.41 -0.90
N LEU A 162 11.68 1.73 -0.42
CA LEU A 162 10.31 2.21 -0.51
C LEU A 162 10.11 3.31 0.53
N VAL A 163 10.19 4.57 0.13
CA VAL A 163 10.24 5.69 1.05
C VAL A 163 8.86 6.28 1.38
N ARG A 164 7.85 6.04 0.53
CA ARG A 164 6.53 6.65 0.72
C ARG A 164 5.45 5.97 -0.11
N ILE A 165 4.25 5.85 0.45
CA ILE A 165 3.00 5.60 -0.26
C ILE A 165 2.23 6.92 -0.30
N VAL A 166 1.85 7.40 -1.47
CA VAL A 166 1.01 8.60 -1.60
C VAL A 166 -0.43 8.16 -1.84
N HIS A 167 -1.30 8.50 -0.91
CA HIS A 167 -2.71 8.20 -0.96
C HIS A 167 -3.51 9.49 -1.20
N GLY A 168 -4.13 9.58 -2.38
CA GLY A 168 -5.06 10.65 -2.69
C GLY A 168 -6.37 10.44 -1.94
N VAL A 169 -6.87 11.47 -1.27
CA VAL A 169 -8.14 11.46 -0.53
C VAL A 169 -9.00 12.65 -0.98
N ALA A 170 -10.30 12.43 -1.12
CA ALA A 170 -11.22 13.51 -1.44
C ALA A 170 -11.36 14.50 -0.26
N ASP A 171 -11.29 13.97 0.96
CA ASP A 171 -11.38 14.72 2.22
C ASP A 171 -10.14 14.40 3.09
N LEU A 172 -9.31 15.44 3.34
CA LEU A 172 -8.09 15.29 4.12
C LEU A 172 -8.37 15.01 5.59
N ASP A 173 -9.43 15.58 6.15
CA ASP A 173 -9.80 15.39 7.55
C ASP A 173 -10.30 13.95 7.80
N ALA A 174 -11.07 13.38 6.86
CA ALA A 174 -11.43 11.97 6.89
C ALA A 174 -10.20 11.06 6.77
N GLY A 175 -9.25 11.39 5.89
CA GLY A 175 -7.97 10.69 5.79
C GLY A 175 -7.17 10.75 7.08
N LEU A 176 -7.07 11.92 7.71
CA LEU A 176 -6.37 12.10 8.99
C LEU A 176 -7.09 11.35 10.14
N ALA A 177 -8.42 11.34 10.16
CA ALA A 177 -9.17 10.58 11.17
C ALA A 177 -8.83 9.08 11.11
N LEU A 178 -8.67 8.51 9.90
CA LEU A 178 -8.27 7.13 9.71
C LEU A 178 -6.77 6.93 10.01
N PHE A 179 -5.90 7.57 9.22
CA PHE A 179 -4.48 7.24 9.21
C PHE A 179 -3.71 7.77 10.42
N ALA A 180 -4.08 8.92 10.96
CA ALA A 180 -3.50 9.44 12.20
C ALA A 180 -4.34 9.05 13.43
N GLY A 181 -5.65 9.20 13.36
CA GLY A 181 -6.55 8.99 14.50
C GLY A 181 -6.69 7.53 14.91
N LEU A 182 -6.97 6.62 13.97
CA LEU A 182 -7.11 5.18 14.26
C LEU A 182 -5.78 4.45 14.11
N LEU A 183 -5.11 4.63 12.96
CA LEU A 183 -3.90 3.87 12.60
C LEU A 183 -2.61 4.47 13.19
N GLY A 184 -2.69 5.48 14.04
CA GLY A 184 -1.58 5.97 14.85
C GLY A 184 -0.45 6.67 14.09
N GLY A 185 -0.66 7.06 12.84
CA GLY A 185 0.31 7.80 12.05
C GLY A 185 0.62 9.16 12.67
N ARG A 186 1.89 9.44 12.97
CA ARG A 186 2.34 10.72 13.51
C ARG A 186 2.68 11.67 12.37
N GLU A 187 2.07 12.85 12.35
CA GLU A 187 2.42 13.90 11.39
C GLU A 187 3.89 14.28 11.49
N THR A 188 4.59 14.30 10.37
CA THR A 188 6.00 14.68 10.25
C THR A 188 6.20 15.92 9.40
N GLU A 189 5.34 16.11 8.42
CA GLU A 189 5.41 17.21 7.48
C GLU A 189 4.01 17.54 6.95
N ARG A 190 3.80 18.80 6.59
CA ARG A 190 2.57 19.26 5.94
C ARG A 190 2.91 20.33 4.91
N GLY A 191 2.16 20.35 3.82
CA GLY A 191 2.36 21.34 2.78
C GLY A 191 1.16 21.47 1.84
N ALA A 192 1.33 22.40 0.92
CA ALA A 192 0.36 22.62 -0.16
C ALA A 192 1.09 23.19 -1.37
N ASP A 193 0.56 22.88 -2.55
CA ASP A 193 0.91 23.47 -3.83
C ASP A 193 -0.38 23.73 -4.65
N GLU A 194 -0.23 24.07 -5.91
CA GLU A 194 -1.38 24.32 -6.80
C GLU A 194 -2.23 23.06 -7.06
N SER A 195 -1.64 21.87 -6.91
CA SER A 195 -2.30 20.58 -7.17
C SER A 195 -3.00 20.01 -5.94
N ALA A 196 -2.36 20.08 -4.79
CA ALA A 196 -2.78 19.38 -3.60
C ALA A 196 -2.42 20.10 -2.29
N ARG A 197 -3.19 19.81 -1.24
CA ARG A 197 -2.80 19.98 0.16
C ARG A 197 -2.44 18.59 0.69
N TRP A 198 -1.38 18.46 1.47
CA TRP A 198 -0.93 17.15 1.90
C TRP A 198 -0.37 17.16 3.32
N VAL A 199 -0.42 15.99 3.94
CA VAL A 199 0.17 15.69 5.25
C VAL A 199 0.94 14.38 5.14
N GLU A 200 2.19 14.37 5.61
CA GLU A 200 2.99 13.16 5.72
C GLU A 200 2.89 12.56 7.11
N LEU A 201 2.62 11.27 7.17
CA LEU A 201 2.46 10.49 8.38
C LEU A 201 3.56 9.43 8.45
N ALA A 202 4.10 9.22 9.66
CA ALA A 202 5.13 8.24 9.97
C ALA A 202 4.67 7.32 11.09
N TRP A 203 5.13 6.08 11.03
CA TRP A 203 5.01 5.07 12.07
C TRP A 203 6.37 4.78 12.69
N PRO A 204 6.46 3.92 13.75
CA PRO A 204 7.74 3.55 14.36
C PRO A 204 8.77 2.98 13.38
N GLY A 205 8.32 2.17 12.43
CA GLY A 205 9.12 1.63 11.35
C GLY A 205 9.44 2.66 10.23
N PRO A 206 10.03 2.21 9.14
CA PRO A 206 10.43 3.08 8.02
C PRO A 206 9.24 3.58 7.18
N GLY A 207 8.07 3.00 7.33
CA GLY A 207 6.90 3.28 6.52
C GLY A 207 6.39 4.72 6.64
N ARG A 208 6.03 5.31 5.51
CA ARG A 208 5.47 6.67 5.40
C ARG A 208 4.26 6.66 4.48
N VAL A 209 3.22 7.39 4.87
CA VAL A 209 2.07 7.68 4.00
C VAL A 209 1.93 9.19 3.89
N ARG A 210 1.86 9.67 2.67
CA ARG A 210 1.44 11.04 2.39
C ARG A 210 -0.03 11.02 1.97
N LEU A 211 -0.88 11.62 2.77
CA LEU A 211 -2.26 11.91 2.39
C LEU A 211 -2.26 13.19 1.57
N ALA A 212 -2.83 13.15 0.38
CA ALA A 212 -2.93 14.31 -0.49
C ALA A 212 -4.40 14.54 -0.88
N SER A 213 -4.92 15.74 -0.63
CA SER A 213 -6.26 16.13 -1.09
C SER A 213 -6.16 17.22 -2.15
N PRO A 214 -7.12 17.30 -3.10
CA PRO A 214 -7.14 18.33 -4.10
C PRO A 214 -7.03 19.74 -3.51
N ALA A 215 -6.17 20.61 -4.08
CA ALA A 215 -6.10 22.01 -3.69
C ALA A 215 -7.37 22.78 -4.13
N SER A 216 -7.98 22.34 -5.25
CA SER A 216 -9.24 22.90 -5.77
C SER A 216 -10.00 21.82 -6.56
N PRO A 217 -11.30 22.02 -6.86
CA PRO A 217 -12.07 21.11 -7.72
C PRO A 217 -11.53 20.96 -9.14
N SER A 218 -10.75 21.92 -9.62
CA SER A 218 -10.13 21.92 -10.95
C SER A 218 -8.68 21.39 -10.95
N SER A 219 -8.16 20.98 -9.81
CA SER A 219 -6.78 20.47 -9.74
C SER A 219 -6.64 19.12 -10.45
N PRO A 220 -5.43 18.77 -10.96
CA PRO A 220 -5.18 17.46 -11.58
C PRO A 220 -5.52 16.29 -10.65
N LEU A 221 -5.28 16.44 -9.34
CA LEU A 221 -5.60 15.42 -8.36
C LEU A 221 -7.12 15.22 -8.22
N ALA A 222 -7.94 16.29 -8.31
CA ALA A 222 -9.39 16.17 -8.30
C ALA A 222 -9.89 15.41 -9.53
N ALA A 223 -9.39 15.75 -10.72
CA ALA A 223 -9.74 15.07 -11.96
C ALA A 223 -9.35 13.57 -11.91
N TRP A 224 -8.19 13.25 -11.34
CA TRP A 224 -7.73 11.86 -11.19
C TRP A 224 -8.55 11.06 -10.17
N LEU A 225 -8.96 11.65 -9.06
CA LEU A 225 -9.83 11.00 -8.06
C LEU A 225 -11.24 10.75 -8.62
N GLY A 226 -11.79 11.70 -9.38
CA GLY A 226 -13.20 11.69 -9.77
C GLY A 226 -14.09 11.63 -8.54
N ASP A 227 -15.10 10.77 -8.57
CA ASP A 227 -16.05 10.57 -7.44
C ASP A 227 -15.54 9.60 -6.36
N ARG A 228 -14.28 9.17 -6.41
CA ARG A 228 -13.73 8.22 -5.44
C ARG A 228 -13.39 8.93 -4.13
N PRO A 229 -13.70 8.31 -2.96
CA PRO A 229 -13.30 8.87 -1.66
C PRO A 229 -11.79 8.92 -1.46
N GLY A 230 -11.05 8.13 -2.23
CA GLY A 230 -9.59 8.10 -2.28
C GLY A 230 -9.08 6.87 -3.02
N ARG A 231 -7.79 6.83 -3.25
CA ARG A 231 -7.02 5.70 -3.80
C ARG A 231 -5.52 5.97 -3.72
N VAL A 232 -4.70 4.92 -3.74
CA VAL A 232 -3.24 5.07 -3.82
C VAL A 232 -2.88 5.73 -5.16
N HIS A 233 -2.21 6.88 -5.10
CA HIS A 233 -1.80 7.65 -6.27
C HIS A 233 -0.50 7.13 -6.86
N HIS A 234 0.51 6.94 -6.01
CA HIS A 234 1.80 6.37 -6.42
C HIS A 234 2.55 5.80 -5.22
N ILE A 235 3.57 5.01 -5.53
CA ILE A 235 4.53 4.47 -4.57
C ILE A 235 5.88 5.09 -4.90
N ALA A 236 6.56 5.69 -3.93
CA ALA A 236 7.84 6.36 -4.13
C ALA A 236 9.01 5.51 -3.62
N PHE A 237 10.04 5.39 -4.45
CA PHE A 237 11.29 4.70 -4.14
C PHE A 237 12.47 5.65 -4.25
N ALA A 238 13.51 5.39 -3.46
CA ALA A 238 14.79 6.06 -3.52
C ALA A 238 15.93 5.06 -3.80
N GLY A 239 17.05 5.56 -4.30
CA GLY A 239 18.23 4.76 -4.58
C GLY A 239 18.25 4.10 -5.97
N VAL A 240 17.37 4.53 -6.87
CA VAL A 240 17.34 4.12 -8.27
C VAL A 240 17.40 5.35 -9.15
N ASP A 241 18.33 5.33 -10.11
CA ASP A 241 18.40 6.35 -11.16
C ASP A 241 17.33 6.06 -12.22
N GLY A 242 16.40 7.00 -12.38
CA GLY A 242 15.32 6.92 -13.37
C GLY A 242 15.71 7.46 -14.75
N SER A 243 16.91 8.03 -14.89
CA SER A 243 17.35 8.63 -16.15
C SER A 243 17.49 7.58 -17.26
N GLY A 244 16.86 7.87 -18.41
CA GLY A 244 16.92 6.96 -19.56
C GLY A 244 16.05 5.71 -19.49
N LEU A 245 15.18 5.58 -18.48
CA LEU A 245 14.21 4.48 -18.43
C LEU A 245 13.08 4.72 -19.45
N ASP A 246 12.76 3.68 -20.22
CA ASP A 246 11.62 3.70 -21.14
C ASP A 246 10.31 3.97 -20.38
N GLY A 247 9.55 4.96 -20.85
CA GLY A 247 8.29 5.38 -20.22
C GLY A 247 8.46 6.19 -18.95
N GLY A 248 9.68 6.58 -18.58
CA GLY A 248 9.97 7.49 -17.47
C GLY A 248 9.78 8.96 -17.89
N VAL A 249 9.18 9.76 -17.02
CA VAL A 249 9.01 11.22 -17.19
C VAL A 249 9.76 11.91 -16.06
N GLU A 250 10.74 12.74 -16.42
CA GLU A 250 11.43 13.58 -15.46
C GLU A 250 10.49 14.70 -14.97
N LEU A 251 10.42 14.85 -13.65
CA LEU A 251 9.63 15.89 -13.01
C LEU A 251 10.50 17.11 -12.65
N ALA A 252 9.86 18.24 -12.39
CA ALA A 252 10.54 19.50 -12.09
C ALA A 252 11.46 19.47 -10.85
N ASP A 253 11.23 18.54 -9.94
CA ASP A 253 12.06 18.32 -8.74
C ASP A 253 13.22 17.33 -8.97
N GLY A 254 13.44 16.91 -10.22
CA GLY A 254 14.48 15.94 -10.59
C GLY A 254 14.13 14.48 -10.29
N SER A 255 12.94 14.19 -9.78
CA SER A 255 12.44 12.82 -9.66
C SER A 255 11.94 12.30 -11.01
N TYR A 256 11.83 10.97 -11.14
CA TYR A 256 11.30 10.32 -12.34
C TYR A 256 10.00 9.61 -12.02
N GLU A 257 8.97 9.87 -12.80
CA GLU A 257 7.70 9.16 -12.73
C GLU A 257 7.65 8.04 -13.78
N LEU A 258 7.43 6.82 -13.34
CA LEU A 258 7.00 5.72 -14.19
C LEU A 258 5.48 5.68 -14.17
N THR A 259 4.88 5.97 -15.32
CA THR A 259 3.42 5.96 -15.45
C THR A 259 2.86 4.55 -15.22
N PRO A 260 1.58 4.43 -14.81
CA PRO A 260 0.91 3.14 -14.75
C PRO A 260 0.95 2.43 -16.11
N ASP A 261 1.39 1.19 -16.11
CA ASP A 261 1.30 0.29 -17.26
C ASP A 261 0.12 -0.68 -17.11
N ALA A 262 -0.19 -1.42 -18.17
CA ALA A 262 -1.28 -2.39 -18.14
C ALA A 262 -0.98 -3.59 -17.22
N ALA A 263 0.29 -3.90 -17.00
CA ALA A 263 0.74 -5.05 -16.22
C ALA A 263 0.55 -4.84 -14.72
N THR A 264 0.91 -3.66 -14.20
CA THR A 264 0.89 -3.39 -12.76
C THR A 264 -0.09 -2.29 -12.35
N GLY A 265 -0.59 -1.47 -13.29
CA GLY A 265 -1.49 -0.37 -13.00
C GLY A 265 -0.99 0.62 -11.95
N THR A 266 0.30 0.53 -11.60
CA THR A 266 0.90 1.24 -10.48
C THR A 266 1.82 2.35 -10.97
N ARG A 267 1.54 3.57 -10.54
CA ARG A 267 2.45 4.70 -10.72
C ARG A 267 3.59 4.59 -9.70
N VAL A 268 4.82 4.69 -10.18
CA VAL A 268 6.02 4.66 -9.35
C VAL A 268 6.78 5.97 -9.50
N LEU A 269 7.20 6.56 -8.39
CA LEU A 269 8.06 7.73 -8.37
C LEU A 269 9.46 7.31 -7.90
N LEU A 270 10.47 7.60 -8.71
CA LEU A 270 11.88 7.36 -8.40
C LEU A 270 12.53 8.66 -7.95
N ARG A 271 13.21 8.62 -6.82
CA ARG A 271 13.92 9.77 -6.24
C ARG A 271 15.42 9.47 -6.19
N HIS A 272 16.21 10.46 -6.53
CA HIS A 272 17.61 10.41 -6.16
C HIS A 272 17.74 10.38 -4.63
N SER A 273 18.77 9.73 -4.14
CA SER A 273 19.08 9.58 -2.70
C SER A 273 19.30 10.91 -2.02
#